data_c03317f2dc02eac2cd55e5a2e315613f
#
_entry.id   c03317f2dc02eac2cd55e5a2e315613f
#
_cell.length_a   1.000
_cell.length_b   1.000
_cell.length_c   1.000
_cell.angle_alpha   90.00
_cell.angle_beta   90.00
_cell.angle_gamma   90.00
#
_symmetry.space_group_name_H-M   'P 1'
#
loop_
_entity.id
_entity.type
_entity.pdbx_description
1 polymer ?
#
loop_
_entity_poly.entity_id
_entity_poly.type
_entity_poly.pdbx_seq_one_letter_code
_entity_poly.pdbx_strand_id
1 'polypeptide(L)'
;LPLFTALRPALIPMKQLLTPFFNLFLVACIGLGLGGCVTTRLPMAQSSPWQAIDLNTKGNPLDVAFTSADHGFLVGSNRLILETNDGGANWNERSLDLPEEENFRLISIAFDGDDGWIAGQPGLLMHTTDGGNNWTRLFLDTKLPGEPYLITALGPNTAELATNVGAVYRTSDGGGSWEAEVSDAAGAIRDLRRGPEGGYVSVSSLGNFYAGWAPGQDIWQVHQRVSSQRLQSIGYQPDGKLWMVARGAQIRFNEDAIDNENWGKAIIPITNGYGYMDMAWSDDGAIWAGGGNGTLLVSRDNGDSWERDPEANQTPTNFNRFVFDRSGNQLHAFLLGERGNLLRWSATS
;
A
#
# COMPACT_ATOMS: atom_id res chain seq x y z
N LEU A 1 5.57 -2.91 102.28
CA LEU A 1 6.48 -3.00 101.18
C LEU A 1 6.33 -4.39 100.51
N PRO A 2 5.86 -4.53 99.27
CA PRO A 2 5.94 -5.77 98.55
C PRO A 2 6.99 -5.68 97.41
N LEU A 3 7.76 -6.77 97.25
CA LEU A 3 8.75 -7.02 96.21
C LEU A 3 8.08 -7.20 94.86
N PHE A 4 8.59 -6.43 93.89
CA PHE A 4 8.33 -6.68 92.47
C PHE A 4 9.33 -7.71 91.93
N THR A 5 8.87 -8.87 91.58
CA THR A 5 9.61 -9.84 90.77
C THR A 5 9.45 -9.56 89.27
N ALA A 6 10.54 -9.15 88.66
CA ALA A 6 10.59 -8.91 87.24
C ALA A 6 10.67 -10.24 86.48
N LEU A 7 9.67 -10.52 85.61
CA LEU A 7 9.70 -11.57 84.64
C LEU A 7 10.56 -11.13 83.45
N ARG A 8 11.62 -11.85 83.15
CA ARG A 8 12.41 -11.72 81.95
C ARG A 8 11.70 -12.38 80.77
N PRO A 9 11.48 -11.74 79.67
CA PRO A 9 10.98 -12.44 78.48
C PRO A 9 12.09 -13.29 77.84
N ALA A 10 11.73 -14.50 77.47
CA ALA A 10 12.60 -15.43 76.76
C ALA A 10 12.86 -14.96 75.33
N LEU A 11 14.11 -14.70 75.00
CA LEU A 11 14.56 -14.41 73.65
C LEU A 11 14.47 -15.70 72.81
N ILE A 12 13.49 -15.77 71.92
CA ILE A 12 13.40 -16.80 70.88
C ILE A 12 14.52 -16.50 69.85
N PRO A 13 15.36 -17.46 69.50
CA PRO A 13 16.45 -17.17 68.52
C PRO A 13 15.90 -16.90 67.14
N MET A 14 16.20 -15.71 66.66
CA MET A 14 15.75 -15.12 65.36
C MET A 14 16.16 -15.91 64.10
N LYS A 15 16.87 -17.03 64.25
CA LYS A 15 17.35 -17.88 63.13
C LYS A 15 16.29 -18.85 62.57
N GLN A 16 15.21 -19.12 63.27
CA GLN A 16 14.22 -20.09 62.78
C GLN A 16 12.99 -19.47 62.09
N LEU A 17 12.83 -18.15 62.14
CA LEU A 17 11.71 -17.46 61.48
C LEU A 17 12.03 -16.90 60.07
N LEU A 18 13.31 -16.86 59.66
CA LEU A 18 13.72 -16.31 58.39
C LEU A 18 13.79 -17.32 57.22
N THR A 19 13.85 -18.62 57.51
CA THR A 19 13.97 -19.64 56.46
C THR A 19 12.71 -19.85 55.61
N PRO A 20 11.48 -19.86 56.14
CA PRO A 20 10.30 -20.03 55.29
C PRO A 20 9.98 -18.75 54.43
N PHE A 21 10.29 -17.57 54.94
CA PHE A 21 10.07 -16.33 54.19
C PHE A 21 11.08 -16.15 53.06
N PHE A 22 12.34 -16.58 53.21
CA PHE A 22 13.35 -16.48 52.18
C PHE A 22 13.08 -17.45 51.02
N ASN A 23 12.59 -18.65 51.31
CA ASN A 23 12.19 -19.59 50.25
C ASN A 23 10.92 -19.16 49.52
N LEU A 24 9.96 -18.52 50.21
CA LEU A 24 8.75 -17.99 49.57
C LEU A 24 9.06 -16.77 48.67
N PHE A 25 10.02 -15.93 49.09
CA PHE A 25 10.46 -14.76 48.29
C PHE A 25 11.27 -15.21 47.09
N LEU A 26 12.11 -16.24 47.18
CA LEU A 26 12.89 -16.78 46.08
C LEU A 26 11.96 -17.47 45.05
N VAL A 27 10.94 -18.20 45.46
CA VAL A 27 9.95 -18.80 44.58
C VAL A 27 9.07 -17.72 43.90
N ALA A 28 8.72 -16.66 44.64
CA ALA A 28 8.00 -15.52 44.05
C ALA A 28 8.84 -14.74 43.04
N CYS A 29 10.15 -14.55 43.31
CA CYS A 29 11.06 -13.90 42.38
C CYS A 29 11.35 -14.76 41.15
N ILE A 30 11.39 -16.07 41.24
CA ILE A 30 11.53 -16.98 40.10
C ILE A 30 10.23 -17.01 39.27
N GLY A 31 9.07 -16.98 39.94
CA GLY A 31 7.76 -16.89 39.24
C GLY A 31 7.52 -15.56 38.51
N LEU A 32 8.08 -14.45 39.02
CA LEU A 32 8.00 -13.13 38.37
C LEU A 32 9.09 -12.92 37.33
N GLY A 33 10.18 -13.67 37.37
CA GLY A 33 11.29 -13.58 36.42
C GLY A 33 11.06 -14.33 35.08
N LEU A 34 10.00 -15.15 34.99
CA LEU A 34 9.61 -15.87 33.77
C LEU A 34 8.55 -15.11 32.95
N GLY A 35 8.12 -13.95 33.39
CA GLY A 35 7.44 -12.96 32.57
C GLY A 35 8.45 -12.24 31.65
N GLY A 36 9.25 -12.99 30.90
CA GLY A 36 9.99 -12.45 29.77
C GLY A 36 9.01 -11.69 28.91
N CYS A 37 9.35 -10.49 28.45
CA CYS A 37 8.64 -9.78 27.40
C CYS A 37 8.45 -10.77 26.25
N VAL A 38 7.33 -11.47 26.21
CA VAL A 38 6.88 -12.18 25.02
C VAL A 38 6.57 -11.03 24.05
N THR A 39 7.55 -10.61 23.28
CA THR A 39 7.27 -9.90 22.03
C THR A 39 6.44 -10.88 21.22
N THR A 40 5.13 -10.78 21.34
CA THR A 40 4.18 -11.56 20.57
C THR A 40 4.37 -11.13 19.11
N ARG A 41 5.26 -11.80 18.41
CA ARG A 41 5.32 -11.67 16.95
C ARG A 41 4.02 -12.24 16.40
N LEU A 42 3.46 -11.58 15.39
CA LEU A 42 2.36 -12.17 14.62
C LEU A 42 2.77 -13.56 14.11
N PRO A 43 1.85 -14.52 14.07
CA PRO A 43 2.12 -15.82 13.51
C PRO A 43 2.57 -15.69 12.04
N MET A 44 3.25 -16.72 11.55
CA MET A 44 3.60 -16.85 10.15
C MET A 44 2.52 -17.68 9.47
N ALA A 45 2.04 -17.25 8.31
CA ALA A 45 1.16 -18.04 7.47
C ALA A 45 1.85 -19.34 7.03
N GLN A 46 1.10 -20.40 6.84
CA GLN A 46 1.65 -21.73 6.50
C GLN A 46 2.26 -21.74 5.09
N SER A 47 1.71 -20.96 4.18
CA SER A 47 2.16 -20.84 2.79
C SER A 47 1.97 -19.42 2.31
N SER A 48 2.69 -19.04 1.26
CA SER A 48 2.51 -17.79 0.54
C SER A 48 1.95 -18.07 -0.85
N PRO A 49 0.95 -17.30 -1.30
CA PRO A 49 0.56 -17.28 -2.70
C PRO A 49 1.48 -16.38 -3.54
N TRP A 50 2.39 -15.68 -2.89
CA TRP A 50 3.35 -14.77 -3.53
C TRP A 50 4.65 -15.49 -3.86
N GLN A 51 5.24 -15.11 -4.98
CA GLN A 51 6.55 -15.55 -5.42
C GLN A 51 7.44 -14.34 -5.67
N ALA A 52 8.65 -14.34 -5.12
CA ALA A 52 9.62 -13.27 -5.37
C ALA A 52 10.16 -13.36 -6.80
N ILE A 53 10.16 -12.23 -7.49
CA ILE A 53 10.74 -12.05 -8.82
C ILE A 53 11.83 -10.98 -8.68
N ASP A 54 13.04 -11.29 -9.10
CA ASP A 54 14.13 -10.32 -9.22
C ASP A 54 14.10 -9.74 -10.64
N LEU A 55 13.78 -8.46 -10.75
CA LEU A 55 13.74 -7.75 -12.03
C LEU A 55 15.14 -7.40 -12.55
N ASN A 56 16.19 -7.72 -11.79
CA ASN A 56 17.59 -7.43 -12.13
C ASN A 56 17.84 -5.95 -12.53
N THR A 57 17.16 -5.04 -11.87
CA THR A 57 17.26 -3.59 -12.09
C THR A 57 17.47 -2.84 -10.79
N LYS A 58 18.05 -1.62 -10.89
CA LYS A 58 18.15 -0.67 -9.77
C LYS A 58 16.98 0.31 -9.72
N GLY A 59 16.15 0.35 -10.76
CA GLY A 59 14.93 1.14 -10.82
C GLY A 59 13.90 0.64 -9.82
N ASN A 60 13.05 1.52 -9.34
CA ASN A 60 11.91 1.14 -8.52
C ASN A 60 10.71 0.90 -9.43
N PRO A 61 10.12 -0.31 -9.46
CA PRO A 61 8.85 -0.56 -10.11
C PRO A 61 7.76 0.31 -9.47
N LEU A 62 6.92 0.93 -10.29
CA LEU A 62 5.88 1.87 -9.84
C LEU A 62 4.48 1.45 -10.27
N ASP A 63 4.34 0.82 -11.44
CA ASP A 63 3.05 0.35 -11.94
C ASP A 63 3.21 -0.81 -12.93
N VAL A 64 2.15 -1.61 -13.11
CA VAL A 64 2.08 -2.76 -14.02
C VAL A 64 0.72 -2.78 -14.69
N ALA A 65 0.67 -3.02 -15.99
CA ALA A 65 -0.58 -3.26 -16.71
C ALA A 65 -0.39 -4.30 -17.83
N PHE A 66 -1.46 -5.00 -18.16
CA PHE A 66 -1.47 -6.05 -19.17
C PHE A 66 -2.37 -5.69 -20.35
N THR A 67 -1.95 -6.08 -21.56
CA THR A 67 -2.77 -6.01 -22.76
C THR A 67 -3.54 -7.31 -22.99
N SER A 68 -3.04 -8.40 -22.46
CA SER A 68 -3.61 -9.74 -22.55
C SER A 68 -3.21 -10.59 -21.33
N ALA A 69 -3.65 -11.85 -21.29
CA ALA A 69 -3.30 -12.77 -20.22
C ALA A 69 -1.78 -12.99 -20.04
N ASP A 70 -1.00 -12.92 -21.11
CA ASP A 70 0.43 -13.21 -21.07
C ASP A 70 1.30 -11.97 -21.31
N HIS A 71 0.78 -10.98 -22.04
CA HIS A 71 1.54 -9.80 -22.47
C HIS A 71 1.24 -8.57 -21.63
N GLY A 72 2.27 -7.97 -21.07
CA GLY A 72 2.12 -6.78 -20.21
C GLY A 72 3.42 -6.00 -20.04
N PHE A 73 3.32 -4.88 -19.33
CA PHE A 73 4.42 -3.96 -19.08
C PHE A 73 4.48 -3.56 -17.62
N LEU A 74 5.72 -3.37 -17.14
CA LEU A 74 6.03 -2.79 -15.84
C LEU A 74 6.80 -1.50 -16.10
N VAL A 75 6.38 -0.42 -15.43
CA VAL A 75 7.03 0.89 -15.52
C VAL A 75 7.58 1.33 -14.18
N GLY A 76 8.57 2.25 -14.19
CA GLY A 76 9.20 2.68 -12.95
C GLY A 76 10.12 3.89 -13.04
N SER A 77 10.90 4.09 -11.98
CA SER A 77 11.89 5.16 -11.91
C SER A 77 13.07 4.91 -12.84
N ASN A 78 13.81 5.97 -13.18
CA ASN A 78 14.97 5.90 -14.06
C ASN A 78 14.64 5.35 -15.45
N ARG A 79 13.52 5.77 -16.03
CA ARG A 79 13.04 5.35 -17.34
C ARG A 79 12.79 3.84 -17.46
N LEU A 80 12.61 3.15 -16.33
CA LEU A 80 12.38 1.72 -16.31
C LEU A 80 11.09 1.38 -17.06
N ILE A 81 11.23 0.57 -18.10
CA ILE A 81 10.13 -0.16 -18.73
C ILE A 81 10.58 -1.58 -19.04
N LEU A 82 9.81 -2.54 -18.55
CA LEU A 82 10.02 -3.96 -18.78
C LEU A 82 8.77 -4.54 -19.43
N GLU A 83 8.97 -5.57 -20.25
CA GLU A 83 7.93 -6.29 -20.97
C GLU A 83 7.93 -7.76 -20.54
N THR A 84 6.76 -8.32 -20.38
CA THR A 84 6.55 -9.75 -20.17
C THR A 84 5.68 -10.34 -21.28
N ASN A 85 5.91 -11.63 -21.61
CA ASN A 85 5.10 -12.41 -22.51
C ASN A 85 4.66 -13.75 -21.88
N ASP A 86 4.70 -13.82 -20.55
CA ASP A 86 4.37 -15.03 -19.77
C ASP A 86 3.62 -14.71 -18.46
N GLY A 87 2.81 -13.66 -18.49
CA GLY A 87 1.99 -13.24 -17.35
C GLY A 87 2.82 -12.73 -16.16
N GLY A 88 4.00 -12.14 -16.42
CA GLY A 88 4.86 -11.55 -15.40
C GLY A 88 5.78 -12.53 -14.68
N ALA A 89 5.96 -13.75 -15.19
CA ALA A 89 6.93 -14.68 -14.63
C ALA A 89 8.37 -14.29 -15.00
N ASN A 90 8.57 -13.77 -16.21
CA ASN A 90 9.85 -13.23 -16.68
C ASN A 90 9.64 -11.85 -17.30
N TRP A 91 10.64 -10.99 -17.13
CA TRP A 91 10.61 -9.60 -17.59
C TRP A 91 11.86 -9.27 -18.40
N ASN A 92 11.67 -8.61 -19.56
CA ASN A 92 12.72 -8.18 -20.45
C ASN A 92 12.75 -6.67 -20.55
N GLU A 93 13.93 -6.08 -20.61
CA GLU A 93 14.09 -4.64 -20.76
C GLU A 93 13.58 -4.18 -22.13
N ARG A 94 12.86 -3.07 -22.11
CA ARG A 94 12.41 -2.33 -23.30
C ARG A 94 12.97 -0.91 -23.26
N SER A 95 12.92 -0.22 -24.36
CA SER A 95 13.25 1.20 -24.44
C SER A 95 12.11 1.97 -25.09
N LEU A 96 11.89 3.19 -24.60
CA LEU A 96 11.05 4.19 -25.27
C LEU A 96 11.92 5.16 -26.02
N ASP A 97 11.41 5.68 -27.14
CA ASP A 97 12.08 6.75 -27.88
C ASP A 97 11.91 8.08 -27.13
N LEU A 98 12.78 8.28 -26.14
CA LEU A 98 12.82 9.46 -25.26
C LEU A 98 14.24 10.01 -25.21
N PRO A 99 14.42 11.35 -25.06
CA PRO A 99 15.73 11.97 -24.93
C PRO A 99 16.55 11.33 -23.79
N GLU A 100 17.82 10.98 -24.05
CA GLU A 100 18.66 10.30 -23.07
C GLU A 100 19.00 11.17 -21.85
N GLU A 101 19.06 12.49 -22.04
CA GLU A 101 19.35 13.49 -21.02
C GLU A 101 18.19 13.71 -20.05
N GLU A 102 16.97 13.31 -20.39
CA GLU A 102 15.79 13.45 -19.53
C GLU A 102 15.58 12.17 -18.71
N ASN A 103 15.71 12.27 -17.38
CA ASN A 103 15.49 11.14 -16.47
C ASN A 103 14.02 11.05 -16.03
N PHE A 104 13.17 10.52 -16.89
CA PHE A 104 11.75 10.35 -16.61
C PHE A 104 11.51 9.27 -15.53
N ARG A 105 10.54 9.54 -14.65
CA ARG A 105 9.87 8.53 -13.84
C ARG A 105 8.57 8.15 -14.54
N LEU A 106 8.45 6.91 -15.01
CA LEU A 106 7.21 6.37 -15.55
C LEU A 106 6.38 5.91 -14.37
N ILE A 107 5.29 6.64 -14.05
CA ILE A 107 4.59 6.51 -12.77
C ILE A 107 3.38 5.61 -12.86
N SER A 108 2.66 5.67 -13.96
CA SER A 108 1.43 4.92 -14.16
C SER A 108 1.32 4.42 -15.59
N ILE A 109 0.80 3.22 -15.77
CA ILE A 109 0.52 2.59 -17.04
C ILE A 109 -0.87 1.96 -16.98
N ALA A 110 -1.63 2.06 -18.08
CA ALA A 110 -2.94 1.43 -18.18
C ALA A 110 -3.21 0.98 -19.62
N PHE A 111 -3.96 -0.11 -19.77
CA PHE A 111 -4.41 -0.64 -21.05
C PHE A 111 -5.91 -0.92 -21.03
N ASP A 112 -6.55 -0.76 -22.19
CA ASP A 112 -7.82 -1.37 -22.55
C ASP A 112 -7.64 -2.08 -23.90
N GLY A 113 -7.38 -3.39 -23.86
CA GLY A 113 -6.94 -4.15 -25.01
C GLY A 113 -5.62 -3.62 -25.57
N ASP A 114 -5.60 -3.23 -26.87
CA ASP A 114 -4.42 -2.71 -27.54
C ASP A 114 -4.19 -1.20 -27.33
N ASP A 115 -5.16 -0.48 -26.77
CA ASP A 115 -5.04 0.95 -26.43
C ASP A 115 -4.38 1.12 -25.07
N GLY A 116 -3.21 1.76 -25.04
CA GLY A 116 -2.42 1.85 -23.83
C GLY A 116 -1.78 3.22 -23.62
N TRP A 117 -1.59 3.56 -22.35
CA TRP A 117 -1.12 4.86 -21.92
C TRP A 117 -0.05 4.74 -20.86
N ILE A 118 0.97 5.59 -20.90
CA ILE A 118 1.96 5.77 -19.84
C ILE A 118 1.98 7.24 -19.42
N ALA A 119 1.79 7.49 -18.11
CA ALA A 119 1.98 8.79 -17.50
C ALA A 119 3.30 8.83 -16.71
N GLY A 120 4.05 9.92 -16.83
CA GLY A 120 5.34 10.06 -16.19
C GLY A 120 5.71 11.50 -15.85
N GLN A 121 6.79 11.66 -15.11
CA GLN A 121 7.30 12.95 -14.64
C GLN A 121 8.76 13.12 -15.03
N PRO A 122 9.16 14.36 -15.42
CA PRO A 122 8.32 15.55 -15.61
C PRO A 122 7.50 15.47 -16.89
N GLY A 123 6.24 15.92 -16.89
CA GLY A 123 5.39 16.22 -18.05
C GLY A 123 5.37 15.19 -19.19
N LEU A 124 5.39 13.89 -18.87
CA LEU A 124 5.42 12.82 -19.86
C LEU A 124 4.07 12.15 -20.00
N LEU A 125 3.62 12.01 -21.24
CA LEU A 125 2.48 11.17 -21.62
C LEU A 125 2.82 10.42 -22.90
N MET A 126 2.62 9.10 -22.90
CA MET A 126 2.81 8.24 -24.07
C MET A 126 1.50 7.50 -24.35
N HIS A 127 1.24 7.25 -25.63
CA HIS A 127 0.06 6.53 -26.11
C HIS A 127 0.46 5.46 -27.13
N THR A 128 -0.19 4.32 -27.07
CA THR A 128 -0.10 3.23 -28.04
C THR A 128 -1.49 2.77 -28.45
N THR A 129 -1.64 2.29 -29.69
CA THR A 129 -2.86 1.66 -30.20
C THR A 129 -2.60 0.25 -30.74
N ASP A 130 -1.41 -0.30 -30.46
CA ASP A 130 -0.95 -1.60 -30.96
C ASP A 130 -0.40 -2.50 -29.85
N GLY A 131 -0.95 -2.38 -28.63
CA GLY A 131 -0.59 -3.21 -27.49
C GLY A 131 0.82 -2.95 -26.96
N GLY A 132 1.35 -1.72 -27.14
CA GLY A 132 2.67 -1.34 -26.66
C GLY A 132 3.84 -1.70 -27.58
N ASN A 133 3.57 -2.17 -28.81
CA ASN A 133 4.62 -2.40 -29.79
C ASN A 133 5.30 -1.09 -30.22
N ASN A 134 4.48 -0.04 -30.41
CA ASN A 134 4.94 1.31 -30.71
C ASN A 134 4.31 2.30 -29.74
N TRP A 135 5.12 3.26 -29.26
CA TRP A 135 4.68 4.31 -28.36
C TRP A 135 4.91 5.68 -28.98
N THR A 136 3.90 6.54 -28.91
CA THR A 136 3.96 7.93 -29.39
C THR A 136 3.91 8.87 -28.19
N ARG A 137 4.87 9.80 -28.10
CA ARG A 137 4.86 10.84 -27.08
C ARG A 137 3.80 11.88 -27.43
N LEU A 138 2.92 12.19 -26.47
CA LEU A 138 1.96 13.26 -26.54
C LEU A 138 2.46 14.47 -25.74
N PHE A 139 2.20 15.66 -26.25
CA PHE A 139 2.60 16.89 -25.57
C PHE A 139 1.42 17.46 -24.79
N LEU A 140 1.57 17.54 -23.48
CA LEU A 140 0.59 18.15 -22.61
C LEU A 140 0.66 19.67 -22.66
N ASP A 141 -0.49 20.35 -22.53
CA ASP A 141 -0.51 21.82 -22.44
C ASP A 141 0.28 22.24 -21.18
N THR A 142 1.15 23.24 -21.32
CA THR A 142 1.94 23.82 -20.23
C THR A 142 1.09 24.46 -19.14
N LYS A 143 -0.20 24.65 -19.37
CA LYS A 143 -1.18 25.15 -18.39
C LYS A 143 -1.80 24.05 -17.55
N LEU A 144 -1.50 22.77 -17.82
CA LEU A 144 -2.00 21.66 -17.02
C LEU A 144 -1.56 21.82 -15.56
N PRO A 145 -2.47 21.93 -14.56
CA PRO A 145 -2.09 22.02 -13.16
C PRO A 145 -1.40 20.74 -12.67
N GLY A 146 -0.19 20.88 -12.19
CA GLY A 146 0.60 19.75 -11.65
C GLY A 146 1.23 18.87 -12.73
N GLU A 147 1.70 17.72 -12.32
CA GLU A 147 2.37 16.73 -13.16
C GLU A 147 1.52 15.47 -13.31
N PRO A 148 1.59 14.75 -14.44
CA PRO A 148 0.92 13.45 -14.58
C PRO A 148 1.22 12.51 -13.41
N TYR A 149 0.18 11.86 -12.88
CA TYR A 149 0.32 10.98 -11.72
C TYR A 149 -0.38 9.63 -11.89
N LEU A 150 -1.61 9.61 -12.39
CA LEU A 150 -2.38 8.39 -12.63
C LEU A 150 -3.05 8.50 -13.98
N ILE A 151 -2.88 7.48 -14.81
CA ILE A 151 -3.58 7.34 -16.08
C ILE A 151 -4.50 6.12 -16.03
N THR A 152 -5.68 6.22 -16.59
CA THR A 152 -6.63 5.12 -16.72
C THR A 152 -7.10 5.04 -18.16
N ALA A 153 -6.89 3.91 -18.83
CA ALA A 153 -7.49 3.61 -20.13
C ALA A 153 -8.98 3.27 -19.93
N LEU A 154 -9.85 3.84 -20.77
CA LEU A 154 -11.31 3.70 -20.66
C LEU A 154 -11.94 3.15 -21.94
N GLY A 155 -11.16 2.83 -22.92
CA GLY A 155 -11.57 2.38 -24.23
C GLY A 155 -10.64 2.90 -25.33
N PRO A 156 -10.87 2.55 -26.59
CA PRO A 156 -10.07 3.00 -27.71
C PRO A 156 -9.97 4.53 -27.75
N ASN A 157 -8.76 5.07 -27.76
CA ASN A 157 -8.46 6.50 -27.76
C ASN A 157 -9.08 7.29 -26.59
N THR A 158 -9.51 6.62 -25.52
CA THR A 158 -10.21 7.23 -24.38
C THR A 158 -9.46 6.98 -23.09
N ALA A 159 -9.11 8.05 -22.37
CA ALA A 159 -8.39 7.94 -21.09
C ALA A 159 -8.77 9.07 -20.12
N GLU A 160 -8.55 8.81 -18.83
CA GLU A 160 -8.53 9.81 -17.77
C GLU A 160 -7.11 9.98 -17.25
N LEU A 161 -6.65 11.23 -17.17
CA LEU A 161 -5.38 11.62 -16.59
C LEU A 161 -5.62 12.42 -15.31
N ALA A 162 -5.14 11.92 -14.18
CA ALA A 162 -5.14 12.67 -12.94
C ALA A 162 -3.71 13.12 -12.59
N THR A 163 -3.58 14.36 -12.09
CA THR A 163 -2.28 14.96 -11.73
C THR A 163 -1.96 14.84 -10.25
N ASN A 164 -0.71 15.09 -9.88
CA ASN A 164 -0.24 15.10 -8.49
C ASN A 164 -0.79 16.25 -7.63
N VAL A 165 -1.67 17.08 -8.21
CA VAL A 165 -2.44 18.09 -7.47
C VAL A 165 -3.95 17.81 -7.49
N GLY A 166 -4.38 16.68 -8.07
CA GLY A 166 -5.77 16.28 -8.13
C GLY A 166 -6.58 16.97 -9.23
N ALA A 167 -5.94 17.53 -10.24
CA ALA A 167 -6.66 17.88 -11.46
C ALA A 167 -6.95 16.61 -12.27
N VAL A 168 -8.17 16.45 -12.77
CA VAL A 168 -8.63 15.28 -13.52
C VAL A 168 -9.09 15.74 -14.91
N TYR A 169 -8.56 15.09 -15.94
CA TYR A 169 -8.86 15.38 -17.35
C TYR A 169 -9.23 14.11 -18.08
N ARG A 170 -10.09 14.25 -19.06
CA ARG A 170 -10.53 13.17 -19.94
C ARG A 170 -10.25 13.51 -21.40
N THR A 171 -9.80 12.51 -22.14
CA THR A 171 -9.71 12.52 -23.61
C THR A 171 -10.59 11.44 -24.21
N SER A 172 -11.10 11.67 -25.42
CA SER A 172 -11.82 10.67 -26.23
C SER A 172 -11.30 10.64 -27.68
N ASP A 173 -10.17 11.31 -27.95
CA ASP A 173 -9.60 11.47 -29.28
C ASP A 173 -8.10 11.10 -29.32
N GLY A 174 -7.65 10.22 -28.45
CA GLY A 174 -6.27 9.75 -28.37
C GLY A 174 -5.31 10.80 -27.82
N GLY A 175 -5.81 11.73 -27.02
CA GLY A 175 -5.01 12.78 -26.39
C GLY A 175 -4.83 14.03 -27.26
N GLY A 176 -5.57 14.15 -28.35
CA GLY A 176 -5.57 15.36 -29.17
C GLY A 176 -6.19 16.55 -28.45
N SER A 177 -7.19 16.29 -27.61
CA SER A 177 -7.80 17.28 -26.71
C SER A 177 -8.11 16.66 -25.33
N TRP A 178 -8.15 17.52 -24.30
CA TRP A 178 -8.43 17.13 -22.92
C TRP A 178 -9.48 18.05 -22.29
N GLU A 179 -10.51 17.48 -21.72
CA GLU A 179 -11.56 18.18 -20.99
C GLU A 179 -11.35 18.00 -19.48
N ALA A 180 -11.47 19.07 -18.70
CA ALA A 180 -11.38 18.99 -17.24
C ALA A 180 -12.68 18.45 -16.66
N GLU A 181 -12.56 17.41 -15.81
CA GLU A 181 -13.67 16.79 -15.10
C GLU A 181 -13.94 17.48 -13.74
N VAL A 182 -12.98 18.22 -13.22
CA VAL A 182 -13.06 18.93 -11.94
C VAL A 182 -12.59 20.36 -12.10
N SER A 183 -13.30 21.32 -11.48
CA SER A 183 -13.03 22.75 -11.60
C SER A 183 -11.76 23.19 -10.86
N ASP A 184 -11.52 22.62 -9.68
CA ASP A 184 -10.41 22.96 -8.81
C ASP A 184 -9.61 21.71 -8.41
N ALA A 185 -8.29 21.87 -8.33
CA ALA A 185 -7.41 20.81 -7.85
C ALA A 185 -7.52 20.60 -6.34
N ALA A 186 -7.33 19.36 -5.86
CA ALA A 186 -7.35 19.03 -4.45
C ALA A 186 -6.16 19.61 -3.66
N GLY A 187 -5.12 20.09 -4.34
CA GLY A 187 -3.83 20.48 -3.76
C GLY A 187 -2.81 19.33 -3.84
N ALA A 188 -1.57 19.58 -3.44
CA ALA A 188 -0.50 18.59 -3.54
C ALA A 188 -0.86 17.28 -2.81
N ILE A 189 -0.79 16.17 -3.51
CA ILE A 189 -1.15 14.83 -3.05
C ILE A 189 0.06 13.90 -3.00
N ARG A 190 -0.03 12.85 -2.19
CA ARG A 190 0.95 11.78 -2.08
C ARG A 190 0.42 10.43 -2.54
N ASP A 191 -0.89 10.22 -2.48
CA ASP A 191 -1.57 9.03 -2.94
C ASP A 191 -2.89 9.40 -3.59
N LEU A 192 -3.21 8.72 -4.69
CA LEU A 192 -4.41 8.93 -5.48
C LEU A 192 -4.89 7.58 -6.00
N ARG A 193 -6.15 7.27 -5.79
CA ARG A 193 -6.78 6.05 -6.27
C ARG A 193 -8.07 6.35 -7.00
N ARG A 194 -8.27 5.68 -8.12
CA ARG A 194 -9.53 5.66 -8.85
C ARG A 194 -10.41 4.52 -8.34
N GLY A 195 -11.65 4.81 -8.04
CA GLY A 195 -12.64 3.81 -7.63
C GLY A 195 -13.35 3.15 -8.82
N PRO A 196 -14.08 2.07 -8.56
CA PRO A 196 -14.75 1.30 -9.61
C PRO A 196 -15.82 2.11 -10.36
N GLU A 197 -16.42 3.11 -9.71
CA GLU A 197 -17.44 3.99 -10.31
C GLU A 197 -16.85 5.26 -10.95
N GLY A 198 -15.53 5.34 -11.13
CA GLY A 198 -14.87 6.47 -11.75
C GLY A 198 -14.56 7.63 -10.81
N GLY A 199 -14.94 7.56 -9.55
CA GLY A 199 -14.57 8.54 -8.54
C GLY A 199 -13.10 8.37 -8.11
N TYR A 200 -12.59 9.37 -7.40
CA TYR A 200 -11.21 9.38 -6.90
C TYR A 200 -11.17 9.64 -5.40
N VAL A 201 -10.19 9.05 -4.73
CA VAL A 201 -9.79 9.41 -3.37
C VAL A 201 -8.30 9.73 -3.34
N SER A 202 -7.92 10.69 -2.50
CA SER A 202 -6.54 11.15 -2.40
C SER A 202 -6.12 11.43 -0.96
N VAL A 203 -4.83 11.29 -0.69
CA VAL A 203 -4.20 11.74 0.56
C VAL A 203 -3.30 12.93 0.25
N SER A 204 -3.42 13.99 1.04
CA SER A 204 -2.57 15.17 0.90
C SER A 204 -1.08 14.83 1.09
N SER A 205 -0.18 15.59 0.46
CA SER A 205 1.26 15.36 0.50
C SER A 205 1.84 15.25 1.93
N LEU A 206 1.26 15.97 2.88
CA LEU A 206 1.63 15.92 4.30
C LEU A 206 0.88 14.84 5.09
N GLY A 207 -0.13 14.19 4.51
CA GLY A 207 -0.97 13.19 5.18
C GLY A 207 -1.84 13.75 6.30
N ASN A 208 -2.24 15.02 6.21
CA ASN A 208 -3.03 15.70 7.23
C ASN A 208 -4.53 15.77 6.90
N PHE A 209 -4.92 15.51 5.67
CA PHE A 209 -6.30 15.35 5.21
C PHE A 209 -6.37 14.34 4.06
N TYR A 210 -7.55 13.88 3.75
CA TYR A 210 -7.89 13.15 2.53
C TYR A 210 -9.01 13.87 1.79
N ALA A 211 -9.18 13.58 0.52
CA ALA A 211 -10.25 14.14 -0.27
C ALA A 211 -10.86 13.08 -1.18
N GLY A 212 -12.16 13.18 -1.40
CA GLY A 212 -12.93 12.38 -2.35
C GLY A 212 -13.54 13.25 -3.45
N TRP A 213 -13.64 12.68 -4.64
CA TRP A 213 -14.35 13.27 -5.77
C TRP A 213 -15.12 12.17 -6.49
N ALA A 214 -16.35 12.46 -6.90
CA ALA A 214 -17.17 11.57 -7.71
C ALA A 214 -17.57 12.24 -9.02
N PRO A 215 -17.78 11.48 -10.11
CA PRO A 215 -18.21 12.02 -11.39
C PRO A 215 -19.45 12.91 -11.25
N GLY A 216 -19.41 14.08 -11.88
CA GLY A 216 -20.49 15.08 -11.79
C GLY A 216 -20.41 16.04 -10.62
N GLN A 217 -19.42 15.91 -9.72
CA GLN A 217 -19.11 16.93 -8.72
C GLN A 217 -18.16 17.98 -9.31
N ASP A 218 -18.40 19.25 -9.00
CA ASP A 218 -17.55 20.34 -9.49
C ASP A 218 -16.19 20.42 -8.76
N ILE A 219 -16.15 20.00 -7.48
CA ILE A 219 -14.98 20.15 -6.62
C ILE A 219 -14.75 18.90 -5.76
N TRP A 220 -13.52 18.74 -5.28
CA TRP A 220 -13.16 17.74 -4.29
C TRP A 220 -13.80 18.01 -2.92
N GLN A 221 -14.28 16.96 -2.28
CA GLN A 221 -14.74 17.00 -0.89
C GLN A 221 -13.56 16.69 0.04
N VAL A 222 -13.16 17.67 0.84
CA VAL A 222 -12.01 17.56 1.76
C VAL A 222 -12.45 17.13 3.14
N HIS A 223 -11.80 16.07 3.66
CA HIS A 223 -12.07 15.49 4.96
C HIS A 223 -10.83 15.53 5.85
N GLN A 224 -11.02 15.88 7.12
CA GLN A 224 -9.93 15.87 8.09
C GLN A 224 -9.55 14.43 8.47
N ARG A 225 -8.27 14.22 8.77
CA ARG A 225 -7.82 12.92 9.31
C ARG A 225 -8.48 12.62 10.66
N VAL A 226 -8.77 11.34 10.91
CA VAL A 226 -9.50 10.87 12.10
C VAL A 226 -8.60 10.65 13.33
N SER A 227 -7.30 10.89 13.23
CA SER A 227 -6.33 10.74 14.33
C SER A 227 -5.17 11.73 14.15
N SER A 228 -4.31 11.85 15.17
CA SER A 228 -3.07 12.64 15.08
C SER A 228 -2.02 12.04 14.13
N GLN A 229 -2.18 10.78 13.72
CA GLN A 229 -1.26 10.10 12.82
C GLN A 229 -1.43 10.56 11.38
N ARG A 230 -0.31 10.75 10.67
CA ARG A 230 -0.32 11.15 9.26
C ARG A 230 -0.76 9.99 8.39
N LEU A 231 -1.69 10.25 7.49
CA LEU A 231 -2.15 9.30 6.49
C LEU A 231 -1.00 8.94 5.54
N GLN A 232 -0.92 7.69 5.15
CA GLN A 232 0.06 7.17 4.19
C GLN A 232 -0.59 6.87 2.84
N SER A 233 -1.69 6.14 2.87
CA SER A 233 -2.44 5.72 1.69
C SER A 233 -3.93 5.59 2.03
N ILE A 234 -4.77 5.64 1.01
CA ILE A 234 -6.22 5.48 1.04
C ILE A 234 -6.67 4.73 -0.21
N GLY A 235 -7.76 4.00 -0.14
CA GLY A 235 -8.32 3.33 -1.32
C GLY A 235 -9.68 2.74 -1.04
N TYR A 236 -10.16 1.92 -1.98
CA TYR A 236 -11.49 1.35 -1.96
C TYR A 236 -11.46 -0.12 -1.51
N GLN A 237 -12.41 -0.49 -0.67
CA GLN A 237 -12.77 -1.88 -0.38
C GLN A 237 -13.56 -2.46 -1.58
N PRO A 238 -13.69 -3.79 -1.68
CA PRO A 238 -14.47 -4.40 -2.78
C PRO A 238 -15.93 -3.96 -2.84
N ASP A 239 -16.51 -3.52 -1.71
CA ASP A 239 -17.88 -3.00 -1.62
C ASP A 239 -18.00 -1.50 -1.91
N GLY A 240 -16.90 -0.85 -2.33
CA GLY A 240 -16.84 0.57 -2.65
C GLY A 240 -16.59 1.49 -1.46
N LYS A 241 -16.63 0.99 -0.22
CA LYS A 241 -16.23 1.76 0.95
C LYS A 241 -14.74 2.03 0.96
N LEU A 242 -14.29 2.91 1.85
CA LEU A 242 -12.89 3.29 1.92
C LEU A 242 -12.12 2.49 2.98
N TRP A 243 -10.85 2.33 2.73
CA TRP A 243 -9.84 1.97 3.73
C TRP A 243 -8.76 3.05 3.80
N MET A 244 -8.07 3.17 4.91
CA MET A 244 -6.89 4.01 5.04
C MET A 244 -5.81 3.36 5.89
N VAL A 245 -4.56 3.68 5.58
CA VAL A 245 -3.41 3.38 6.43
C VAL A 245 -2.73 4.67 6.87
N ALA A 246 -2.26 4.68 8.12
CA ALA A 246 -1.60 5.84 8.72
C ALA A 246 -0.31 5.42 9.45
N ARG A 247 0.51 6.40 9.81
CA ARG A 247 1.71 6.17 10.61
C ARG A 247 1.38 5.43 11.90
N GLY A 248 2.34 4.66 12.43
CA GLY A 248 2.13 3.81 13.58
C GLY A 248 1.36 2.53 13.26
N ALA A 249 1.43 2.08 12.01
CA ALA A 249 0.81 0.85 11.52
C ALA A 249 -0.72 0.82 11.74
N GLN A 250 -1.38 1.98 11.68
CA GLN A 250 -2.83 2.07 11.83
C GLN A 250 -3.53 1.74 10.52
N ILE A 251 -4.46 0.81 10.58
CA ILE A 251 -5.43 0.47 9.53
C ILE A 251 -6.80 0.90 10.00
N ARG A 252 -7.61 1.48 9.12
CA ARG A 252 -9.02 1.78 9.38
C ARG A 252 -9.85 1.44 8.17
N PHE A 253 -11.03 0.94 8.43
CA PHE A 253 -12.08 0.74 7.44
C PHE A 253 -13.21 1.74 7.68
N ASN A 254 -13.73 2.30 6.60
CA ASN A 254 -14.94 3.09 6.67
C ASN A 254 -16.14 2.15 6.80
N GLU A 255 -17.08 2.46 7.67
CA GLU A 255 -18.25 1.62 7.96
C GLU A 255 -19.44 1.94 7.07
N ASP A 256 -19.43 3.15 6.46
CA ASP A 256 -20.54 3.70 5.69
C ASP A 256 -20.12 4.11 4.26
N ALA A 257 -20.93 4.92 3.60
CA ALA A 257 -20.67 5.43 2.27
C ALA A 257 -19.45 6.38 2.25
N ILE A 258 -18.89 6.59 1.06
CA ILE A 258 -17.65 7.36 0.84
C ILE A 258 -17.69 8.80 1.38
N ASP A 259 -18.86 9.42 1.40
CA ASP A 259 -19.11 10.77 1.92
C ASP A 259 -19.28 10.82 3.43
N ASN A 260 -19.35 9.66 4.08
CA ASN A 260 -19.50 9.52 5.51
C ASN A 260 -18.13 9.38 6.20
N GLU A 261 -17.84 10.23 7.17
CA GLU A 261 -16.62 10.22 7.97
C GLU A 261 -16.61 9.16 9.09
N ASN A 262 -17.52 8.20 9.06
CA ASN A 262 -17.63 7.15 10.08
C ASN A 262 -16.56 6.06 9.88
N TRP A 263 -15.39 6.32 10.42
CA TRP A 263 -14.27 5.40 10.41
C TRP A 263 -14.27 4.50 11.65
N GLY A 264 -14.19 3.21 11.44
CA GLY A 264 -14.05 2.21 12.49
C GLY A 264 -12.81 2.44 13.38
N LYS A 265 -12.69 1.65 14.43
CA LYS A 265 -11.54 1.69 15.32
C LYS A 265 -10.25 1.38 14.55
N ALA A 266 -9.13 1.99 14.98
CA ALA A 266 -7.82 1.65 14.44
C ALA A 266 -7.46 0.20 14.77
N ILE A 267 -7.17 -0.57 13.74
CA ILE A 267 -6.54 -1.88 13.82
C ILE A 267 -5.04 -1.64 13.74
N ILE A 268 -4.26 -2.20 14.67
CA ILE A 268 -2.81 -1.98 14.75
C ILE A 268 -2.14 -3.34 14.89
N PRO A 269 -1.99 -4.09 13.79
CA PRO A 269 -1.24 -5.34 13.81
C PRO A 269 0.21 -5.07 14.20
N ILE A 270 0.81 -5.98 14.97
CA ILE A 270 2.17 -5.80 15.48
C ILE A 270 3.16 -5.89 14.31
N THR A 271 3.79 -4.77 13.99
CA THR A 271 4.91 -4.69 13.06
C THR A 271 6.16 -4.29 13.83
N ASN A 272 7.28 -4.81 13.57
CA ASN A 272 8.56 -4.48 14.23
C ASN A 272 8.98 -2.98 14.06
N GLY A 273 8.01 -2.05 14.18
CA GLY A 273 8.19 -0.61 14.01
C GLY A 273 8.01 -0.09 12.58
N TYR A 274 7.74 -0.96 11.62
CA TYR A 274 7.50 -0.57 10.23
C TYR A 274 6.01 -0.27 10.01
N GLY A 275 5.73 0.78 9.22
CA GLY A 275 4.36 1.15 8.84
C GLY A 275 3.94 0.45 7.54
N TYR A 276 2.64 0.39 7.33
CA TYR A 276 2.06 -0.03 6.05
C TYR A 276 2.09 1.12 5.05
N MET A 277 2.26 0.77 3.78
CA MET A 277 2.29 1.69 2.65
C MET A 277 1.04 1.53 1.78
N ASP A 278 0.55 0.30 1.65
CA ASP A 278 -0.59 -0.02 0.80
C ASP A 278 -1.37 -1.24 1.30
N MET A 279 -2.61 -1.37 0.83
CA MET A 279 -3.51 -2.49 1.10
C MET A 279 -4.27 -2.90 -0.16
N ALA A 280 -4.61 -4.19 -0.21
CA ALA A 280 -5.45 -4.74 -1.28
C ALA A 280 -6.25 -5.95 -0.79
N TRP A 281 -7.23 -6.37 -1.59
CA TRP A 281 -8.05 -7.57 -1.38
C TRP A 281 -7.80 -8.55 -2.51
N SER A 282 -7.55 -9.80 -2.15
CA SER A 282 -7.53 -10.90 -3.11
C SER A 282 -8.95 -11.43 -3.37
N ASP A 283 -9.12 -12.22 -4.44
CA ASP A 283 -10.44 -12.72 -4.88
C ASP A 283 -11.13 -13.64 -3.87
N ASP A 284 -10.34 -14.30 -3.00
CA ASP A 284 -10.83 -15.10 -1.88
C ASP A 284 -11.26 -14.25 -0.66
N GLY A 285 -11.22 -12.92 -0.79
CA GLY A 285 -11.61 -11.96 0.23
C GLY A 285 -10.55 -11.71 1.30
N ALA A 286 -9.35 -12.27 1.19
CA ALA A 286 -8.28 -11.97 2.13
C ALA A 286 -7.77 -10.54 1.96
N ILE A 287 -7.46 -9.89 3.09
CA ILE A 287 -6.93 -8.53 3.14
C ILE A 287 -5.41 -8.60 3.26
N TRP A 288 -4.72 -7.92 2.37
CA TRP A 288 -3.26 -7.82 2.36
C TRP A 288 -2.80 -6.42 2.73
N ALA A 289 -1.78 -6.31 3.59
CA ALA A 289 -1.17 -5.03 3.97
C ALA A 289 0.34 -5.11 3.79
N GLY A 290 0.86 -4.33 2.84
CA GLY A 290 2.27 -4.23 2.48
C GLY A 290 2.95 -3.00 3.11
N GLY A 291 4.23 -3.10 3.44
CA GLY A 291 4.94 -1.99 4.05
C GLY A 291 6.46 -2.15 4.12
N GLY A 292 7.07 -1.46 5.06
CA GLY A 292 8.51 -1.37 5.19
C GLY A 292 9.20 -2.69 5.55
N ASN A 293 10.42 -2.86 5.06
CA ASN A 293 11.36 -3.94 5.40
C ASN A 293 10.75 -5.36 5.28
N GLY A 294 10.17 -5.69 4.13
CA GLY A 294 9.58 -7.00 3.88
C GLY A 294 8.29 -7.27 4.67
N THR A 295 7.66 -6.23 5.22
CA THR A 295 6.38 -6.40 5.90
C THR A 295 5.27 -6.67 4.89
N LEU A 296 4.71 -7.87 4.94
CA LEU A 296 3.49 -8.26 4.25
C LEU A 296 2.65 -9.08 5.20
N LEU A 297 1.46 -8.62 5.49
CA LEU A 297 0.50 -9.28 6.35
C LEU A 297 -0.73 -9.69 5.57
N VAL A 298 -1.36 -10.76 6.02
CA VAL A 298 -2.65 -11.23 5.53
C VAL A 298 -3.63 -11.39 6.69
N SER A 299 -4.86 -10.94 6.46
CA SER A 299 -6.02 -11.24 7.30
C SER A 299 -7.08 -11.98 6.46
N ARG A 300 -7.65 -13.05 7.02
CA ARG A 300 -8.72 -13.85 6.41
C ARG A 300 -10.06 -13.75 7.18
N ASP A 301 -10.12 -12.84 8.13
CA ASP A 301 -11.25 -12.63 9.04
C ASP A 301 -11.62 -11.14 9.16
N ASN A 302 -11.57 -10.41 8.03
CA ASN A 302 -11.90 -8.99 7.92
C ASN A 302 -11.10 -8.06 8.83
N GLY A 303 -9.85 -8.43 9.15
CA GLY A 303 -8.94 -7.60 9.94
C GLY A 303 -8.92 -7.92 11.43
N ASP A 304 -9.66 -8.93 11.89
CA ASP A 304 -9.68 -9.33 13.30
C ASP A 304 -8.35 -9.97 13.74
N SER A 305 -7.75 -10.79 12.87
CA SER A 305 -6.42 -11.35 13.08
C SER A 305 -5.53 -11.21 11.84
N TRP A 306 -4.21 -11.25 12.07
CA TRP A 306 -3.21 -11.06 11.03
C TRP A 306 -2.09 -12.07 11.14
N GLU A 307 -1.61 -12.55 10.00
CA GLU A 307 -0.44 -13.41 9.86
C GLU A 307 0.59 -12.74 8.96
N ARG A 308 1.88 -13.05 9.17
CA ARG A 308 2.96 -12.59 8.32
C ARG A 308 3.11 -13.52 7.12
N ASP A 309 3.38 -12.96 5.96
CA ASP A 309 3.69 -13.73 4.77
C ASP A 309 5.14 -14.26 4.83
N PRO A 310 5.38 -15.58 4.58
CA PRO A 310 6.71 -16.16 4.65
C PRO A 310 7.63 -15.74 3.50
N GLU A 311 7.12 -15.51 2.29
CA GLU A 311 7.91 -15.11 1.13
C GLU A 311 8.41 -13.67 1.27
N ALA A 312 7.51 -12.75 1.60
CA ALA A 312 7.86 -11.37 1.83
C ALA A 312 8.86 -11.20 2.97
N ASN A 313 8.78 -12.04 4.01
CA ASN A 313 9.72 -12.02 5.14
C ASN A 313 11.17 -12.34 4.72
N GLN A 314 11.39 -12.96 3.56
CA GLN A 314 12.69 -13.25 2.97
C GLN A 314 13.16 -12.17 1.98
N THR A 315 12.28 -11.21 1.65
CA THR A 315 12.54 -10.14 0.69
C THR A 315 12.63 -8.79 1.40
N PRO A 316 13.83 -8.38 1.88
CA PRO A 316 13.99 -7.17 2.70
C PRO A 316 13.92 -5.91 1.83
N THR A 317 12.71 -5.52 1.45
CA THR A 317 12.42 -4.31 0.67
C THR A 317 11.28 -3.51 1.30
N ASN A 318 11.07 -2.26 0.88
CA ASN A 318 9.83 -1.55 1.18
C ASN A 318 8.82 -1.87 0.08
N PHE A 319 7.72 -2.50 0.45
CA PHE A 319 6.60 -2.74 -0.43
C PHE A 319 5.70 -1.52 -0.46
N ASN A 320 5.60 -0.89 -1.63
CA ASN A 320 4.99 0.43 -1.75
C ASN A 320 3.59 0.39 -2.36
N ARG A 321 3.29 -0.60 -3.21
CA ARG A 321 2.03 -0.63 -3.96
C ARG A 321 1.63 -2.05 -4.35
N PHE A 322 0.36 -2.37 -4.13
CA PHE A 322 -0.30 -3.49 -4.79
C PHE A 322 -0.85 -3.06 -6.14
N VAL A 323 -0.68 -3.92 -7.13
CA VAL A 323 -1.33 -3.80 -8.44
C VAL A 323 -2.13 -5.06 -8.67
N PHE A 324 -3.43 -4.91 -8.88
CA PHE A 324 -4.36 -5.97 -9.27
C PHE A 324 -4.93 -5.59 -10.62
N ASP A 325 -4.45 -6.22 -11.66
CA ASP A 325 -4.87 -6.00 -13.04
C ASP A 325 -5.64 -7.21 -13.57
N ARG A 326 -6.72 -6.94 -14.28
CA ARG A 326 -7.59 -7.95 -14.87
C ARG A 326 -7.62 -7.77 -16.38
N SER A 327 -6.73 -8.46 -17.06
CA SER A 327 -6.75 -8.55 -18.51
C SER A 327 -7.64 -9.72 -18.93
N GLY A 328 -8.80 -9.39 -19.47
CA GLY A 328 -9.83 -10.38 -19.75
C GLY A 328 -10.35 -11.06 -18.48
N ASN A 329 -10.25 -12.39 -18.41
CA ASN A 329 -10.69 -13.17 -17.25
C ASN A 329 -9.54 -13.58 -16.32
N GLN A 330 -8.32 -13.13 -16.58
CA GLN A 330 -7.15 -13.48 -15.76
C GLN A 330 -6.82 -12.34 -14.81
N LEU A 331 -6.60 -12.69 -13.54
CA LEU A 331 -6.09 -11.77 -12.54
C LEU A 331 -4.57 -11.82 -12.52
N HIS A 332 -3.95 -10.67 -12.70
CA HIS A 332 -2.54 -10.44 -12.44
C HIS A 332 -2.41 -9.61 -11.16
N ALA A 333 -1.71 -10.14 -10.17
CA ALA A 333 -1.49 -9.40 -8.94
C ALA A 333 0.00 -9.34 -8.62
N PHE A 334 0.45 -8.14 -8.29
CA PHE A 334 1.83 -7.82 -7.96
C PHE A 334 1.90 -6.95 -6.71
N LEU A 335 2.96 -7.14 -5.94
CA LEU A 335 3.35 -6.23 -4.87
C LEU A 335 4.71 -5.64 -5.21
N LEU A 336 4.72 -4.34 -5.49
CA LEU A 336 5.88 -3.61 -5.97
C LEU A 336 6.76 -3.18 -4.79
N GLY A 337 8.01 -3.60 -4.84
CA GLY A 337 9.05 -3.21 -3.89
C GLY A 337 10.03 -2.19 -4.46
N GLU A 338 11.08 -1.88 -3.74
CA GLU A 338 12.15 -1.01 -4.19
C GLU A 338 13.26 -1.80 -4.88
N ARG A 339 14.03 -1.13 -5.76
CA ARG A 339 15.26 -1.65 -6.38
C ARG A 339 15.08 -2.99 -7.08
N GLY A 340 14.04 -3.09 -7.91
CA GLY A 340 13.77 -4.28 -8.70
C GLY A 340 13.13 -5.45 -7.95
N ASN A 341 12.78 -5.30 -6.67
CA ASN A 341 12.06 -6.34 -5.96
C ASN A 341 10.58 -6.32 -6.34
N LEU A 342 10.05 -7.48 -6.63
CA LEU A 342 8.66 -7.70 -7.02
C LEU A 342 8.16 -9.01 -6.39
N LEU A 343 6.97 -9.00 -5.82
CA LEU A 343 6.23 -10.23 -5.55
C LEU A 343 5.11 -10.37 -6.58
N ARG A 344 5.02 -11.54 -7.20
CA ARG A 344 3.96 -11.93 -8.13
C ARG A 344 3.04 -12.93 -7.45
N TRP A 345 1.73 -12.74 -7.60
CA TRP A 345 0.76 -13.73 -7.15
C TRP A 345 0.84 -14.96 -8.05
N SER A 346 1.12 -16.10 -7.44
CA SER A 346 1.02 -17.40 -8.09
C SER A 346 -0.22 -18.09 -7.54
N ALA A 347 -1.25 -18.27 -8.37
CA ALA A 347 -2.39 -19.07 -7.96
C ALA A 347 -1.87 -20.45 -7.54
N THR A 348 -1.99 -20.80 -6.28
CA THR A 348 -1.81 -22.17 -5.85
C THR A 348 -2.99 -22.96 -6.40
N SER A 349 -2.71 -23.79 -7.40
CA SER A 349 -3.63 -24.80 -7.96
C SER A 349 -4.12 -25.76 -6.87
#